data_72195092eb07cb7b3e49b296722aaa51
#
_entry.id   72195092eb07cb7b3e49b296722aaa51
#
_cell.length_a   1.000
_cell.length_b   1.000
_cell.length_c   1.000
_cell.angle_alpha   90.00
_cell.angle_beta   90.00
_cell.angle_gamma   90.00
#
_symmetry.space_group_name_H-M   'P 1'
#
loop_
_entity.id
_entity.type
_entity.pdbx_description
1 polymer ?
#
loop_
_entity_poly.entity_id
_entity_poly.type
_entity_poly.pdbx_seq_one_letter_code
_entity_poly.pdbx_strand_id
1 'polypeptide(L)'
;DNNIEYKDINTRATYFNSILWSGQIELEDSYMFTYYSLFDKSPPSFTKKFPKNHDMLMPFIDNKKIQQLIILSNGHYIMTNENNELIFWNLKLGQKGFDKNASPYIWSYVIEKTDQSEILLDETNEKMNALKIQEVRSFRNNRKYSEEFNNFMERLKGI
;
A
#
# COMPACT_ATOMS: atom_id res chain seq x y z
N ASP A 1 10.98 0.90 25.54
CA ASP A 1 11.75 1.39 24.40
C ASP A 1 12.06 0.21 23.49
N ASN A 2 11.24 0.02 22.45
CA ASN A 2 11.57 -0.90 21.38
C ASN A 2 12.59 -0.16 20.51
N ASN A 3 13.84 -0.55 20.58
CA ASN A 3 14.94 0.04 19.81
C ASN A 3 14.81 -0.46 18.35
N ILE A 4 13.85 0.09 17.60
CA ILE A 4 13.62 -0.25 16.20
C ILE A 4 14.44 0.73 15.35
N GLU A 5 15.42 0.21 14.63
CA GLU A 5 16.10 1.01 13.60
C GLU A 5 15.13 1.26 12.44
N TYR A 6 14.95 2.51 12.08
CA TYR A 6 14.03 2.92 11.01
C TYR A 6 14.68 3.94 10.09
N LYS A 7 14.23 3.98 8.85
CA LYS A 7 14.65 4.99 7.85
C LYS A 7 13.78 6.24 7.95
N ASP A 8 12.46 6.04 8.05
CA ASP A 8 11.50 7.13 8.07
C ASP A 8 10.27 6.77 8.90
N ILE A 9 9.64 7.80 9.45
CA ILE A 9 8.37 7.70 10.17
C ILE A 9 7.42 8.75 9.63
N ASN A 10 6.28 8.31 9.12
CA ASN A 10 5.19 9.17 8.68
C ASN A 10 3.98 8.97 9.59
N THR A 11 3.48 10.05 10.18
CA THR A 11 2.29 10.03 11.03
C THR A 11 1.25 10.98 10.48
N ARG A 12 -0.02 10.56 10.54
CA ARG A 12 -1.15 11.38 10.08
C ARG A 12 -2.43 11.01 10.83
N ALA A 13 -3.32 11.98 10.97
CA ALA A 13 -4.68 11.70 11.40
C ALA A 13 -5.38 10.84 10.34
N THR A 14 -6.20 9.90 10.77
CA THR A 14 -7.04 9.13 9.85
C THR A 14 -8.16 10.01 9.28
N TYR A 15 -8.77 9.56 8.18
CA TYR A 15 -9.77 10.37 7.50
C TYR A 15 -10.94 10.77 8.41
N PHE A 16 -11.41 12.00 8.23
CA PHE A 16 -12.60 12.59 8.89
C PHE A 16 -12.53 12.73 10.41
N ASN A 17 -11.34 12.60 11.03
CA ASN A 17 -11.18 12.83 12.46
C ASN A 17 -9.76 13.26 12.83
N SER A 18 -9.59 13.79 14.04
CA SER A 18 -8.31 14.16 14.64
C SER A 18 -7.95 13.30 15.88
N ILE A 19 -8.75 12.29 16.16
CA ILE A 19 -8.63 11.46 17.37
C ILE A 19 -7.80 10.23 17.10
N LEU A 20 -8.03 9.56 15.96
CA LEU A 20 -7.32 8.36 15.55
C LEU A 20 -6.21 8.70 14.56
N TRP A 21 -5.01 8.33 14.92
CA TRP A 21 -3.80 8.57 14.14
C TRP A 21 -3.24 7.27 13.60
N SER A 22 -2.67 7.33 12.42
CA SER A 22 -1.90 6.23 11.83
C SER A 22 -0.44 6.61 11.78
N GLY A 23 0.44 5.64 12.09
CA GLY A 23 1.88 5.73 11.90
C GLY A 23 2.33 4.69 10.90
N GLN A 24 3.18 5.10 9.96
CA GLN A 24 3.88 4.24 9.02
C GLN A 24 5.37 4.35 9.32
N ILE A 25 6.00 3.23 9.60
CA ILE A 25 7.44 3.14 9.85
C ILE A 25 8.08 2.43 8.66
N GLU A 26 9.03 3.08 8.05
CA GLU A 26 9.87 2.51 7.01
C GLU A 26 11.14 1.93 7.63
N LEU A 27 11.34 0.63 7.44
CA LEU A 27 12.57 -0.08 7.76
C LEU A 27 13.43 -0.23 6.49
N GLU A 28 14.58 -0.90 6.59
CA GLU A 28 15.46 -1.12 5.44
C GLU A 28 14.74 -1.90 4.32
N ASP A 29 14.11 -3.02 4.67
CA ASP A 29 13.51 -4.01 3.76
C ASP A 29 11.99 -4.15 3.87
N SER A 30 11.34 -3.41 4.78
CA SER A 30 9.94 -3.62 5.12
C SER A 30 9.27 -2.34 5.63
N TYR A 31 7.95 -2.40 5.77
CA TYR A 31 7.14 -1.40 6.46
C TYR A 31 6.42 -2.01 7.64
N MET A 32 6.18 -1.19 8.66
CA MET A 32 5.29 -1.47 9.79
C MET A 32 4.26 -0.35 9.91
N PHE A 33 3.09 -0.67 10.43
CA PHE A 33 2.04 0.30 10.67
C PHE A 33 1.60 0.26 12.12
N THR A 34 1.03 1.37 12.58
CA THR A 34 0.40 1.45 13.89
C THR A 34 -0.79 2.39 13.82
N TYR A 35 -1.70 2.22 14.75
CA TYR A 35 -2.83 3.10 14.96
C TYR A 35 -2.91 3.48 16.43
N TYR A 36 -3.12 4.74 16.69
CA TYR A 36 -3.22 5.29 18.04
C TYR A 36 -4.42 6.23 18.14
N SER A 37 -5.31 5.94 19.08
CA SER A 37 -6.39 6.83 19.45
C SER A 37 -5.95 7.70 20.63
N LEU A 38 -6.36 8.95 20.68
CA LEU A 38 -6.15 9.81 21.85
C LEU A 38 -6.82 9.26 23.12
N PHE A 39 -7.72 8.29 22.98
CA PHE A 39 -8.37 7.58 24.10
C PHE A 39 -7.68 6.27 24.47
N ASP A 40 -6.62 5.88 23.77
CA ASP A 40 -5.85 4.68 24.12
C ASP A 40 -5.19 4.83 25.50
N LYS A 41 -5.34 3.82 26.33
CA LYS A 41 -4.74 3.75 27.66
C LYS A 41 -3.35 3.12 27.68
N SER A 42 -2.95 2.53 26.58
CA SER A 42 -1.68 1.83 26.41
C SER A 42 -0.94 2.35 25.16
N PRO A 43 0.40 2.19 25.12
CA PRO A 43 1.17 2.56 23.94
C PRO A 43 0.69 1.85 22.68
N PRO A 44 0.87 2.48 21.49
CA PRO A 44 0.47 1.88 20.24
C PRO A 44 1.20 0.56 19.98
N SER A 45 0.49 -0.41 19.43
CA SER A 45 1.07 -1.67 18.98
C SER A 45 1.28 -1.64 17.49
N PHE A 46 2.41 -2.23 17.03
CA PHE A 46 2.75 -2.27 15.63
C PHE A 46 2.18 -3.51 14.94
N THR A 47 1.92 -3.39 13.66
CA THR A 47 1.59 -4.53 12.80
C THR A 47 2.80 -5.45 12.62
N LYS A 48 2.60 -6.59 11.98
CA LYS A 48 3.70 -7.38 11.41
C LYS A 48 4.49 -6.55 10.38
N LYS A 49 5.72 -6.99 10.09
CA LYS A 49 6.52 -6.42 9.01
C LYS A 49 5.96 -6.81 7.65
N PHE A 50 5.83 -5.86 6.76
CA PHE A 50 5.44 -6.05 5.36
C PHE A 50 6.66 -5.84 4.49
N PRO A 51 7.21 -6.90 3.84
CA PRO A 51 8.39 -6.79 2.99
C PRO A 51 8.13 -5.84 1.81
N LYS A 52 9.12 -5.04 1.46
CA LYS A 52 9.05 -4.12 0.32
C LYS A 52 8.95 -4.85 -1.01
N ASN A 53 9.77 -5.88 -1.20
CA ASN A 53 9.89 -6.68 -2.42
C ASN A 53 10.08 -5.83 -3.69
N HIS A 54 10.79 -4.70 -3.59
CA HIS A 54 11.00 -3.77 -4.70
C HIS A 54 11.75 -4.41 -5.88
N ASP A 55 12.52 -5.45 -5.62
CA ASP A 55 13.22 -6.28 -6.60
C ASP A 55 12.27 -6.89 -7.65
N MET A 56 11.02 -7.16 -7.30
CA MET A 56 10.00 -7.64 -8.23
C MET A 56 9.71 -6.67 -9.37
N LEU A 57 10.00 -5.37 -9.20
CA LEU A 57 9.83 -4.36 -10.24
C LEU A 57 11.07 -4.19 -11.15
N MET A 58 12.22 -4.73 -10.77
CA MET A 58 13.46 -4.54 -11.52
C MET A 58 13.34 -4.89 -13.01
N PRO A 59 12.63 -5.96 -13.42
CA PRO A 59 12.45 -6.28 -14.84
C PRO A 59 11.65 -5.23 -15.63
N PHE A 60 10.98 -4.30 -14.94
CA PHE A 60 10.06 -3.32 -15.53
C PHE A 60 10.44 -1.87 -15.19
N ILE A 61 11.61 -1.67 -14.56
CA ILE A 61 11.99 -0.37 -13.97
C ILE A 61 12.08 0.75 -15.03
N ASP A 62 12.45 0.41 -16.27
CA ASP A 62 12.56 1.37 -17.38
C ASP A 62 11.21 1.71 -18.01
N ASN A 63 10.13 1.04 -17.63
CA ASN A 63 8.81 1.31 -18.16
C ASN A 63 8.25 2.62 -17.57
N LYS A 64 7.87 3.56 -18.43
CA LYS A 64 7.36 4.89 -18.03
C LYS A 64 6.16 4.81 -17.07
N LYS A 65 5.26 3.83 -17.25
CA LYS A 65 4.10 3.66 -16.35
C LYS A 65 4.52 3.20 -14.96
N ILE A 66 5.52 2.31 -14.87
CA ILE A 66 6.08 1.88 -13.58
C ILE A 66 6.76 3.05 -12.86
N GLN A 67 7.55 3.84 -13.58
CA GLN A 67 8.17 5.05 -13.04
C GLN A 67 7.11 6.04 -12.51
N GLN A 68 6.01 6.22 -13.25
CA GLN A 68 4.88 7.04 -12.79
C GLN A 68 4.24 6.50 -11.51
N LEU A 69 4.07 5.17 -11.35
CA LEU A 69 3.55 4.58 -10.11
C LEU A 69 4.50 4.82 -8.94
N ILE A 70 5.80 4.69 -9.13
CA ILE A 70 6.81 4.97 -8.10
C ILE A 70 6.75 6.45 -7.68
N ILE A 71 6.66 7.37 -8.63
CA ILE A 71 6.50 8.80 -8.35
C ILE A 71 5.17 9.07 -7.62
N LEU A 72 4.07 8.48 -8.08
CA LEU A 72 2.75 8.63 -7.48
C LEU A 72 2.70 8.17 -6.02
N SER A 73 3.40 7.08 -5.72
CA SER A 73 3.53 6.55 -4.35
C SER A 73 4.54 7.31 -3.49
N ASN A 74 5.28 8.25 -4.08
CA ASN A 74 6.40 8.95 -3.44
C ASN A 74 7.48 7.97 -2.92
N GLY A 75 7.67 6.84 -3.62
CA GLY A 75 8.58 5.76 -3.22
C GLY A 75 8.05 4.83 -2.11
N HIS A 76 6.89 5.14 -1.52
CA HIS A 76 6.29 4.31 -0.47
C HIS A 76 5.34 3.29 -1.09
N TYR A 77 5.85 2.13 -1.41
CA TYR A 77 5.07 1.01 -1.98
C TYR A 77 5.62 -0.34 -1.52
N ILE A 78 4.81 -1.37 -1.67
CA ILE A 78 5.22 -2.77 -1.54
C ILE A 78 4.74 -3.55 -2.75
N MET A 79 5.42 -4.66 -3.03
CA MET A 79 5.07 -5.59 -4.10
C MET A 79 4.63 -6.92 -3.52
N THR A 80 3.58 -7.50 -4.08
CA THR A 80 3.19 -8.89 -3.82
C THR A 80 2.96 -9.62 -5.13
N ASN A 81 3.06 -10.94 -5.08
CA ASN A 81 2.63 -11.81 -6.16
C ASN A 81 1.51 -12.71 -5.61
N GLU A 82 0.30 -12.51 -6.08
CA GLU A 82 -0.89 -13.21 -5.64
C GLU A 82 -1.58 -13.82 -6.87
N ASN A 83 -1.80 -15.13 -6.86
CA ASN A 83 -2.42 -15.86 -7.99
C ASN A 83 -1.74 -15.62 -9.36
N ASN A 84 -0.42 -15.50 -9.39
CA ASN A 84 0.40 -15.13 -10.56
C ASN A 84 0.20 -13.67 -11.05
N GLU A 85 -0.48 -12.85 -10.28
CA GLU A 85 -0.60 -11.42 -10.55
C GLU A 85 0.41 -10.64 -9.72
N LEU A 86 1.19 -9.79 -10.38
CA LEU A 86 2.10 -8.87 -9.70
C LEU A 86 1.33 -7.63 -9.28
N ILE A 87 1.27 -7.38 -7.97
CA ILE A 87 0.47 -6.29 -7.42
C ILE A 87 1.38 -5.24 -6.80
N PHE A 88 1.23 -4.00 -7.26
CA PHE A 88 1.84 -2.81 -6.68
C PHE A 88 0.87 -2.17 -5.69
N TRP A 89 1.24 -2.12 -4.41
CA TRP A 89 0.44 -1.52 -3.35
C TRP A 89 0.99 -0.15 -2.99
N ASN A 90 0.23 0.89 -3.30
CA ASN A 90 0.58 2.26 -2.95
C ASN A 90 0.24 2.55 -1.48
N LEU A 91 1.26 2.85 -0.68
CA LEU A 91 1.12 3.06 0.77
C LEU A 91 0.72 4.50 1.14
N LYS A 92 0.68 5.41 0.16
CA LYS A 92 0.46 6.84 0.41
C LYS A 92 -0.87 7.14 1.10
N LEU A 93 -1.92 6.35 0.86
CA LEU A 93 -3.23 6.52 1.51
C LEU A 93 -3.45 5.60 2.71
N GLY A 94 -2.48 4.73 3.02
CA GLY A 94 -2.56 3.79 4.14
C GLY A 94 -3.37 2.55 3.86
N GLN A 95 -3.63 1.81 4.93
CA GLN A 95 -4.37 0.56 4.90
C GLN A 95 -5.89 0.81 4.91
N LYS A 96 -6.63 -0.12 4.30
CA LYS A 96 -8.07 -0.22 4.45
C LYS A 96 -8.37 -1.05 5.71
N GLY A 97 -8.90 -0.41 6.74
CA GLY A 97 -9.18 -1.07 8.01
C GLY A 97 -8.01 -1.02 9.00
N PHE A 98 -8.27 -1.51 10.21
CA PHE A 98 -7.39 -1.42 11.36
C PHE A 98 -6.89 -2.78 11.84
N ASP A 99 -7.11 -3.84 11.04
CA ASP A 99 -6.63 -5.18 11.37
C ASP A 99 -5.11 -5.26 11.19
N LYS A 100 -4.42 -5.60 12.26
CA LYS A 100 -2.95 -5.75 12.29
C LYS A 100 -2.41 -6.80 11.34
N ASN A 101 -3.24 -7.74 10.93
CA ASN A 101 -2.89 -8.86 10.04
C ASN A 101 -3.39 -8.66 8.62
N ALA A 102 -4.27 -7.70 8.38
CA ALA A 102 -4.82 -7.47 7.07
C ALA A 102 -3.92 -6.53 6.26
N SER A 103 -3.54 -7.00 5.11
CA SER A 103 -3.36 -6.17 3.96
C SER A 103 -4.72 -6.21 3.27
N PRO A 104 -5.43 -5.14 3.10
CA PRO A 104 -5.26 -4.44 1.86
C PRO A 104 -5.02 -2.93 2.08
N TYR A 105 -4.17 -2.37 1.26
CA TYR A 105 -4.05 -0.95 1.08
C TYR A 105 -5.21 -0.41 0.25
N ILE A 106 -5.49 0.88 0.38
CA ILE A 106 -6.62 1.50 -0.31
C ILE A 106 -6.42 1.47 -1.83
N TRP A 107 -5.17 1.64 -2.28
CA TRP A 107 -4.82 1.66 -3.71
C TRP A 107 -3.83 0.57 -4.08
N SER A 108 -4.20 -0.18 -5.08
CA SER A 108 -3.35 -1.18 -5.70
C SER A 108 -3.48 -1.15 -7.22
N TYR A 109 -2.44 -1.64 -7.87
CA TYR A 109 -2.35 -1.75 -9.32
C TYR A 109 -1.88 -3.16 -9.66
N VAL A 110 -2.63 -3.87 -10.48
CA VAL A 110 -2.20 -5.14 -11.07
C VAL A 110 -1.36 -4.85 -12.29
N ILE A 111 -0.17 -5.44 -12.34
CA ILE A 111 0.77 -5.33 -13.45
C ILE A 111 0.74 -6.63 -14.23
N GLU A 112 0.15 -6.61 -15.42
CA GLU A 112 0.09 -7.74 -16.33
C GLU A 112 1.11 -7.53 -17.47
N LYS A 113 1.83 -8.60 -17.81
CA LYS A 113 2.59 -8.62 -19.07
C LYS A 113 1.60 -8.77 -20.21
N THR A 114 1.60 -7.85 -21.15
CA THR A 114 0.83 -8.02 -22.37
C THR A 114 1.58 -8.98 -23.28
N ASP A 115 0.91 -10.05 -23.72
CA ASP A 115 1.45 -10.93 -24.75
C ASP A 115 1.80 -10.12 -26.02
N GLN A 116 2.89 -10.49 -26.69
CA GLN A 116 3.56 -9.73 -27.74
C GLN A 116 2.70 -9.35 -28.98
N SER A 117 1.41 -9.66 -29.00
CA SER A 117 0.51 -9.37 -30.12
C SER A 117 -0.01 -7.92 -30.16
N GLU A 118 0.07 -7.15 -29.08
CA GLU A 118 -0.24 -5.72 -29.07
C GLU A 118 1.04 -4.88 -28.87
N ILE A 119 1.89 -4.88 -29.87
CA ILE A 119 3.00 -3.93 -29.97
C ILE A 119 2.40 -2.58 -30.36
N LEU A 120 2.06 -1.77 -29.36
CA LEU A 120 1.83 -0.36 -29.60
C LEU A 120 3.21 0.27 -29.89
N LEU A 121 3.43 0.61 -31.14
CA LEU A 121 4.57 1.42 -31.54
C LEU A 121 4.38 2.81 -30.93
N ASP A 122 5.24 3.18 -30.00
CA ASP A 122 5.37 4.59 -29.60
C ASP A 122 5.98 5.37 -30.79
N GLU A 123 5.75 6.69 -30.85
CA GLU A 123 6.20 7.57 -31.94
C GLU A 123 7.72 7.51 -32.22
N THR A 124 8.49 6.84 -31.35
CA THR A 124 9.96 6.63 -31.45
C THR A 124 10.38 5.29 -32.03
N ASN A 125 9.46 4.41 -32.49
CA ASN A 125 9.76 3.05 -33.00
C ASN A 125 10.56 2.12 -32.05
N GLU A 126 10.62 2.40 -30.76
CA GLU A 126 11.23 1.51 -29.79
C GLU A 126 10.23 0.43 -29.35
N LYS A 127 10.64 -0.83 -29.41
CA LYS A 127 9.91 -1.98 -28.86
C LYS A 127 9.81 -1.87 -27.34
N MET A 128 8.82 -1.14 -26.84
CA MET A 128 8.52 -1.15 -25.41
C MET A 128 7.74 -2.42 -25.08
N ASN A 129 8.22 -3.16 -24.06
CA ASN A 129 7.42 -4.22 -23.43
C ASN A 129 6.11 -3.59 -22.95
N ALA A 130 5.03 -3.86 -23.68
CA ALA A 130 3.73 -3.32 -23.35
C ALA A 130 3.26 -3.96 -22.03
N LEU A 131 3.16 -3.15 -20.99
CA LEU A 131 2.57 -3.53 -19.71
C LEU A 131 1.16 -2.99 -19.65
N LYS A 132 0.22 -3.87 -19.35
CA LYS A 132 -1.13 -3.47 -18.98
C LYS A 132 -1.16 -3.27 -17.48
N ILE A 133 -1.42 -2.04 -17.05
CA ILE A 133 -1.57 -1.71 -15.64
C ILE A 133 -3.02 -1.39 -15.39
N GLN A 134 -3.66 -2.21 -14.56
CA GLN A 134 -5.04 -2.02 -14.15
C GLN A 134 -5.09 -1.51 -12.72
N GLU A 135 -5.71 -0.37 -12.50
CA GLU A 135 -6.01 0.12 -11.16
C GLU A 135 -7.12 -0.72 -10.52
N VAL A 136 -6.80 -1.36 -9.41
CA VAL A 136 -7.78 -2.09 -8.61
C VAL A 136 -8.10 -1.25 -7.37
N ARG A 137 -9.21 -0.53 -7.40
CA ARG A 137 -9.73 0.14 -6.20
C ARG A 137 -10.43 -0.89 -5.34
N SER A 138 -9.91 -1.16 -4.16
CA SER A 138 -10.49 -2.11 -3.21
C SER A 138 -11.86 -1.68 -2.60
N PHE A 139 -12.54 -0.72 -3.23
CA PHE A 139 -13.82 -0.17 -2.78
C PHE A 139 -15.04 -1.07 -3.05
N ARG A 140 -14.88 -2.21 -3.74
CA ARG A 140 -16.01 -3.03 -4.18
C ARG A 140 -16.27 -4.27 -3.32
N ASN A 141 -16.63 -4.10 -2.04
CA ASN A 141 -17.34 -5.18 -1.34
C ASN A 141 -18.38 -4.59 -0.37
N ASN A 142 -19.59 -4.39 -0.87
CA ASN A 142 -20.71 -3.75 -0.15
C ASN A 142 -21.12 -4.45 1.17
N ARG A 143 -20.64 -5.66 1.46
CA ARG A 143 -20.97 -6.39 2.68
C ARG A 143 -20.09 -6.08 3.89
N LYS A 144 -18.94 -5.44 3.69
CA LYS A 144 -17.97 -5.14 4.76
C LYS A 144 -18.04 -3.72 5.32
N TYR A 145 -18.81 -2.82 4.73
CA TYR A 145 -18.81 -1.41 5.19
C TYR A 145 -19.32 -1.24 6.62
N SER A 146 -20.34 -1.98 7.04
CA SER A 146 -20.86 -1.87 8.40
C SER A 146 -19.87 -2.41 9.43
N GLU A 147 -19.19 -3.49 9.12
CA GLU A 147 -18.16 -4.09 9.98
C GLU A 147 -16.90 -3.18 10.05
N GLU A 148 -16.44 -2.69 8.92
CA GLU A 148 -15.31 -1.75 8.86
C GLU A 148 -15.61 -0.44 9.58
N PHE A 149 -16.84 0.07 9.46
CA PHE A 149 -17.29 1.27 10.18
C PHE A 149 -17.36 1.02 11.69
N ASN A 150 -17.90 -0.13 12.12
CA ASN A 150 -17.93 -0.49 13.53
C ASN A 150 -16.52 -0.63 14.10
N ASN A 151 -15.61 -1.32 13.42
CA ASN A 151 -14.22 -1.45 13.80
C ASN A 151 -13.52 -0.08 13.89
N PHE A 152 -13.84 0.83 12.96
CA PHE A 152 -13.37 2.21 13.03
C PHE A 152 -13.87 2.93 14.27
N MET A 153 -15.15 2.82 14.57
CA MET A 153 -15.76 3.47 15.75
C MET A 153 -15.24 2.90 17.07
N GLU A 154 -15.01 1.60 17.16
CA GLU A 154 -14.39 0.96 18.32
C GLU A 154 -12.94 1.43 18.48
N ARG A 155 -12.18 1.40 17.40
CA ARG A 155 -10.78 1.83 17.44
C ARG A 155 -10.62 3.32 17.76
N LEU A 156 -11.57 4.14 17.32
CA LEU A 156 -11.61 5.57 17.65
C LEU A 156 -11.83 5.81 19.16
N LYS A 157 -12.59 4.93 19.82
CA LYS A 157 -12.84 4.99 21.28
C LYS A 157 -11.69 4.44 22.12
N GLY A 158 -10.64 3.88 21.50
CA GLY A 158 -9.52 3.27 22.21
C GLY A 158 -9.83 1.86 22.72
N ILE A 159 -10.69 1.12 21.99
CA ILE A 159 -11.07 -0.26 22.30
C ILE A 159 -10.42 -1.21 21.27
#